data_05a4d4399fefc577bbfd45cfe68daeac
#
_entry.id   05a4d4399fefc577bbfd45cfe68daeac
#
_cell.length_a   1.000
_cell.length_b   1.000
_cell.length_c   1.000
_cell.angle_alpha   90.00
_cell.angle_beta   90.00
_cell.angle_gamma   90.00
#
_symmetry.space_group_name_H-M   'P 1'
#
loop_
_entity.id
_entity.type
_entity.pdbx_description
1 polymer ?
#
loop_
_entity_poly.entity_id
_entity_poly.type
_entity_poly.pdbx_seq_one_letter_code
_entity_poly.pdbx_strand_id
1 'polypeptide(L)'
;MKKISFKNLKEHFNEEISIEGFVENVRDLQYVQFLVVRDSTGKVQVTVEKNEDNERLNDIVSDLIPESTVKVTGKLFKNDKVKLNGMEIIPKKIVVTSKCLGELPINYKDSKSTLLDTRLNYRFLDLRNEKNLLMFKVQTCLINAMRE
;
A
#
# COMPACT_ATOMS: atom_id res chain seq x y z
N MET A 1 4.86 19.77 4.28
CA MET A 1 3.83 19.10 3.49
C MET A 1 3.01 18.19 4.40
N LYS A 2 1.68 18.27 4.37
CA LYS A 2 0.81 17.52 5.28
C LYS A 2 0.72 16.06 4.85
N LYS A 3 0.93 15.12 5.78
CA LYS A 3 0.69 13.69 5.55
C LYS A 3 -0.82 13.46 5.39
N ILE A 4 -1.23 12.83 4.31
CA ILE A 4 -2.64 12.57 4.01
C ILE A 4 -2.90 11.07 4.19
N SER A 5 -3.98 10.73 4.90
CA SER A 5 -4.47 9.36 5.00
C SER A 5 -5.08 8.91 3.68
N PHE A 6 -4.93 7.65 3.33
CA PHE A 6 -5.48 7.07 2.09
C PHE A 6 -7.00 7.17 2.01
N LYS A 7 -7.69 7.21 3.16
CA LYS A 7 -9.15 7.41 3.22
C LYS A 7 -9.59 8.74 2.60
N ASN A 8 -8.77 9.80 2.75
CA ASN A 8 -9.13 11.17 2.35
C ASN A 8 -8.51 11.58 1.00
N LEU A 9 -7.84 10.67 0.28
CA LEU A 9 -7.17 10.99 -0.99
C LEU A 9 -8.13 11.58 -2.02
N LYS A 10 -9.38 11.14 -2.06
CA LYS A 10 -10.38 11.64 -3.02
C LYS A 10 -10.70 13.13 -2.91
N GLU A 11 -10.35 13.77 -1.81
CA GLU A 11 -10.56 15.20 -1.57
C GLU A 11 -9.43 16.06 -2.14
N HIS A 12 -8.31 15.42 -2.57
CA HIS A 12 -7.07 16.10 -2.95
C HIS A 12 -6.65 15.87 -4.42
N PHE A 13 -7.63 15.68 -5.32
CA PHE A 13 -7.31 15.53 -6.74
C PHE A 13 -6.64 16.78 -7.30
N ASN A 14 -5.66 16.58 -8.17
CA ASN A 14 -4.80 17.57 -8.80
C ASN A 14 -3.90 18.37 -7.84
N GLU A 15 -3.85 17.97 -6.57
CA GLU A 15 -2.94 18.56 -5.58
C GLU A 15 -1.64 17.74 -5.47
N GLU A 16 -0.59 18.42 -5.00
CA GLU A 16 0.66 17.76 -4.62
C GLU A 16 0.55 17.25 -3.18
N ILE A 17 0.60 15.93 -3.04
CA ILE A 17 0.39 15.23 -1.77
C ILE A 17 1.63 14.44 -1.35
N SER A 18 1.70 14.12 -0.07
CA SER A 18 2.69 13.19 0.48
C SER A 18 1.97 12.08 1.24
N ILE A 19 2.26 10.85 0.85
CA ILE A 19 1.75 9.64 1.51
C ILE A 19 2.89 8.80 2.05
N GLU A 20 2.61 8.02 3.08
CA GLU A 20 3.52 7.02 3.63
C GLU A 20 2.78 5.71 3.79
N GLY A 21 3.40 4.60 3.40
CA GLY A 21 2.75 3.30 3.49
C GLY A 21 3.67 2.14 3.14
N PHE A 22 3.09 0.96 3.17
CA PHE A 22 3.76 -0.28 2.79
C PHE A 22 3.60 -0.56 1.31
N VAL A 23 4.66 -1.02 0.68
CA VAL A 23 4.64 -1.55 -0.68
C VAL A 23 3.92 -2.89 -0.68
N GLU A 24 2.77 -2.96 -1.34
CA GLU A 24 2.03 -4.21 -1.46
C GLU A 24 2.46 -5.03 -2.70
N ASN A 25 2.70 -4.33 -3.80
CA ASN A 25 3.08 -4.95 -5.06
C ASN A 25 3.85 -3.97 -5.94
N VAL A 26 4.79 -4.50 -6.70
CA VAL A 26 5.52 -3.79 -7.76
C VAL A 26 5.30 -4.54 -9.06
N ARG A 27 4.96 -3.83 -10.13
CA ARG A 27 4.89 -4.36 -11.49
C ARG A 27 5.80 -3.53 -12.37
N ASP A 28 6.81 -4.18 -12.89
CA ASP A 28 7.76 -3.57 -13.81
C ASP A 28 7.43 -4.00 -15.24
N LEU A 29 6.96 -3.05 -16.05
CA LEU A 29 6.65 -3.24 -17.46
C LEU A 29 7.67 -2.49 -18.32
N GLN A 30 7.62 -2.70 -19.64
CA GLN A 30 8.60 -2.17 -20.57
C GLN A 30 8.71 -0.63 -20.53
N TYR A 31 7.58 0.09 -20.42
CA TYR A 31 7.51 1.56 -20.50
C TYR A 31 7.06 2.23 -19.22
N VAL A 32 6.59 1.48 -18.24
CA VAL A 32 5.99 2.01 -17.02
C VAL A 32 6.14 1.03 -15.87
N GLN A 33 6.33 1.58 -14.67
CA GLN A 33 6.33 0.83 -13.42
C GLN A 33 5.12 1.22 -12.59
N PHE A 34 4.46 0.23 -11.99
CA PHE A 34 3.35 0.42 -11.08
C PHE A 34 3.73 -0.05 -9.69
N LEU A 35 3.53 0.82 -8.73
CA LEU A 35 3.74 0.53 -7.32
C LEU A 35 2.40 0.68 -6.60
N VAL A 36 1.95 -0.35 -5.92
CA VAL A 36 0.79 -0.28 -5.05
C VAL A 36 1.25 -0.03 -3.63
N VAL A 37 0.87 1.10 -3.08
CA VAL A 37 1.16 1.49 -1.69
C VAL A 37 -0.12 1.41 -0.88
N ARG A 38 -0.04 0.85 0.33
CA ARG A 38 -1.17 0.71 1.25
C ARG A 38 -0.85 1.21 2.65
N ASP A 39 -1.89 1.64 3.35
CA ASP A 39 -1.89 1.82 4.80
C ASP A 39 -3.06 1.04 5.43
N SER A 40 -3.38 1.31 6.70
CA SER A 40 -4.52 0.69 7.40
C SER A 40 -5.88 1.17 6.90
N THR A 41 -5.94 2.22 6.07
CA THR A 41 -7.17 2.89 5.64
C THR A 41 -7.48 2.71 4.16
N GLY A 42 -6.49 2.30 3.35
CA GLY A 42 -6.70 2.09 1.92
C GLY A 42 -5.44 1.80 1.13
N LYS A 43 -5.60 1.82 -0.19
CA LYS A 43 -4.55 1.54 -1.17
C LYS A 43 -4.59 2.57 -2.29
N VAL A 44 -3.42 2.89 -2.85
CA VAL A 44 -3.31 3.75 -4.02
C VAL A 44 -2.22 3.23 -4.96
N GLN A 45 -2.43 3.43 -6.26
CA GLN A 45 -1.44 3.14 -7.28
C GLN A 45 -0.53 4.36 -7.48
N VAL A 46 0.75 4.10 -7.54
CA VAL A 46 1.78 5.07 -7.96
C VAL A 46 2.29 4.61 -9.32
N THR A 47 2.28 5.50 -10.30
CA THR A 47 2.68 5.21 -11.69
C THR A 47 3.93 5.99 -12.02
N VAL A 48 4.99 5.28 -12.42
CA VAL A 48 6.28 5.87 -12.81
C VAL A 48 6.55 5.51 -14.27
N GLU A 49 6.57 6.50 -15.14
CA GLU A 49 6.94 6.31 -16.53
C GLU A 49 8.47 6.13 -16.67
N LYS A 50 8.88 5.22 -17.55
CA LYS A 50 10.29 4.98 -17.85
C LYS A 50 10.77 5.96 -18.92
N ASN A 51 11.31 7.08 -18.47
CA ASN A 51 11.92 8.10 -19.27
C ASN A 51 13.21 8.60 -18.59
N GLU A 52 14.01 9.38 -19.30
CA GLU A 52 15.29 9.90 -18.80
C GLU A 52 15.13 10.74 -17.52
N ASP A 53 14.02 11.49 -17.40
CA ASP A 53 13.74 12.33 -16.23
C ASP A 53 13.45 11.50 -14.96
N ASN A 54 12.98 10.27 -15.13
CA ASN A 54 12.55 9.38 -14.04
C ASN A 54 13.54 8.24 -13.74
N GLU A 55 14.70 8.19 -14.38
CA GLU A 55 15.67 7.10 -14.25
C GLU A 55 15.94 6.75 -12.76
N ARG A 56 16.21 7.76 -11.94
CA ARG A 56 16.42 7.57 -10.50
C ARG A 56 15.20 7.01 -9.76
N LEU A 57 13.98 7.39 -10.15
CA LEU A 57 12.75 6.86 -9.58
C LEU A 57 12.54 5.40 -10.02
N ASN A 58 12.85 5.09 -11.27
CA ASN A 58 12.75 3.75 -11.83
C ASN A 58 13.70 2.78 -11.14
N ASP A 59 14.94 3.20 -10.87
CA ASP A 59 15.91 2.40 -10.12
C ASP A 59 15.42 2.10 -8.70
N ILE A 60 14.91 3.11 -8.00
CA ILE A 60 14.35 2.94 -6.65
C ILE A 60 13.20 1.94 -6.69
N VAL A 61 12.28 2.05 -7.64
CA VAL A 61 11.11 1.16 -7.74
C VAL A 61 11.51 -0.26 -8.11
N SER A 62 12.48 -0.44 -9.00
CA SER A 62 13.00 -1.77 -9.39
C SER A 62 13.65 -2.51 -8.21
N ASP A 63 14.26 -1.79 -7.28
CA ASP A 63 14.93 -2.35 -6.10
C ASP A 63 13.99 -2.57 -4.90
N LEU A 64 12.69 -2.18 -5.03
CA LEU A 64 11.70 -2.32 -3.97
C LEU A 64 11.18 -3.75 -3.86
N ILE A 65 11.20 -4.25 -2.64
CA ILE A 65 10.61 -5.54 -2.26
C ILE A 65 9.25 -5.27 -1.59
N PRO A 66 8.21 -6.11 -1.83
CA PRO A 66 6.95 -6.03 -1.08
C PRO A 66 7.18 -5.98 0.43
N GLU A 67 6.32 -5.26 1.14
CA GLU A 67 6.38 -4.97 2.58
C GLU A 67 7.47 -3.97 3.00
N SER A 68 8.28 -3.46 2.08
CA SER A 68 9.08 -2.26 2.34
C SER A 68 8.19 -1.05 2.60
N THR A 69 8.67 -0.07 3.37
CA THR A 69 7.92 1.17 3.62
C THR A 69 8.50 2.31 2.80
N VAL A 70 7.60 3.09 2.22
CA VAL A 70 7.95 4.20 1.36
C VAL A 70 7.18 5.46 1.71
N LYS A 71 7.84 6.60 1.48
CA LYS A 71 7.21 7.90 1.44
C LYS A 71 7.21 8.38 0.00
N VAL A 72 6.02 8.61 -0.55
CA VAL A 72 5.82 9.08 -1.91
C VAL A 72 5.27 10.49 -1.88
N THR A 73 5.93 11.39 -2.61
CA THR A 73 5.49 12.75 -2.83
C THR A 73 5.24 12.93 -4.32
N GLY A 74 4.05 13.39 -4.67
CA GLY A 74 3.67 13.55 -6.07
C GLY A 74 2.27 14.13 -6.22
N LYS A 75 1.81 14.21 -7.46
CA LYS A 75 0.51 14.74 -7.80
C LYS A 75 -0.51 13.62 -7.96
N LEU A 76 -1.67 13.78 -7.32
CA LEU A 76 -2.78 12.83 -7.39
C LEU A 76 -3.68 13.14 -8.57
N PHE A 77 -3.95 12.13 -9.40
CA PHE A 77 -4.86 12.24 -10.54
C PHE A 77 -6.01 11.24 -10.45
N LYS A 78 -7.16 11.65 -10.95
CA LYS A 78 -8.25 10.74 -11.23
C LYS A 78 -7.95 10.02 -12.55
N ASN A 79 -7.98 8.69 -12.54
CA ASN A 79 -7.79 7.87 -13.73
C ASN A 79 -8.71 6.66 -13.70
N ASP A 80 -9.79 6.72 -14.46
CA ASP A 80 -10.83 5.66 -14.50
C ASP A 80 -10.32 4.34 -15.10
N LYS A 81 -9.15 4.33 -15.76
CA LYS A 81 -8.48 3.11 -16.24
C LYS A 81 -7.81 2.33 -15.11
N VAL A 82 -7.51 3.00 -14.00
CA VAL A 82 -6.91 2.36 -12.82
C VAL A 82 -7.98 1.62 -12.04
N LYS A 83 -7.94 0.28 -12.09
CA LYS A 83 -8.90 -0.58 -11.36
C LYS A 83 -8.89 -0.38 -9.85
N LEU A 84 -7.76 0.10 -9.31
CA LEU A 84 -7.58 0.37 -7.89
C LEU A 84 -8.09 1.79 -7.56
N ASN A 85 -9.35 1.88 -7.15
CA ASN A 85 -10.01 3.12 -6.69
C ASN A 85 -10.12 4.27 -7.72
N GLY A 86 -9.82 4.05 -9.02
CA GLY A 86 -9.91 5.07 -10.06
C GLY A 86 -8.98 6.27 -9.85
N MET A 87 -7.84 6.07 -9.18
CA MET A 87 -6.88 7.13 -8.91
C MET A 87 -5.43 6.64 -8.97
N GLU A 88 -4.53 7.55 -9.31
CA GLU A 88 -3.09 7.28 -9.32
C GLU A 88 -2.29 8.51 -8.88
N ILE A 89 -1.10 8.25 -8.36
CA ILE A 89 -0.12 9.27 -8.02
C ILE A 89 1.02 9.21 -9.04
N ILE A 90 1.30 10.35 -9.66
CA ILE A 90 2.53 10.53 -10.44
C ILE A 90 3.57 11.12 -9.50
N PRO A 91 4.60 10.34 -9.13
CA PRO A 91 5.53 10.76 -8.10
C PRO A 91 6.57 11.75 -8.64
N LYS A 92 6.93 12.73 -7.83
CA LYS A 92 8.11 13.57 -8.00
C LYS A 92 9.29 13.04 -7.18
N LYS A 93 8.98 12.39 -6.06
CA LYS A 93 9.98 11.84 -5.15
C LYS A 93 9.46 10.59 -4.46
N ILE A 94 10.30 9.57 -4.41
CA ILE A 94 10.09 8.35 -3.62
C ILE A 94 11.27 8.21 -2.67
N VAL A 95 10.98 8.01 -1.38
CA VAL A 95 11.98 7.76 -0.34
C VAL A 95 11.64 6.43 0.31
N VAL A 96 12.57 5.49 0.27
CA VAL A 96 12.45 4.22 1.00
C VAL A 96 12.78 4.51 2.46
N THR A 97 11.81 4.35 3.34
CA THR A 97 11.99 4.60 4.79
C THR A 97 12.48 3.36 5.52
N SER A 98 12.07 2.18 5.05
CA SER A 98 12.61 0.91 5.52
C SER A 98 12.50 -0.14 4.42
N LYS A 99 13.57 -0.87 4.17
CA LYS A 99 13.61 -1.96 3.18
C LYS A 99 13.30 -3.29 3.89
N CYS A 100 12.40 -4.08 3.32
CA CYS A 100 12.18 -5.45 3.77
C CYS A 100 13.42 -6.29 3.45
N LEU A 101 13.88 -7.09 4.41
CA LEU A 101 15.14 -7.86 4.27
C LEU A 101 14.93 -9.30 3.79
N GLY A 102 13.69 -9.71 3.58
CA GLY A 102 13.40 -11.08 3.16
C GLY A 102 11.92 -11.40 3.07
N GLU A 103 11.62 -12.67 2.83
CA GLU A 103 10.24 -13.13 2.79
C GLU A 103 9.60 -13.14 4.17
N LEU A 104 8.31 -12.76 4.20
CA LEU A 104 7.55 -12.83 5.43
C LEU A 104 7.29 -14.29 5.84
N PRO A 105 7.27 -14.60 7.15
CA PRO A 105 7.03 -15.95 7.66
C PRO A 105 5.64 -16.49 7.34
N ILE A 106 4.71 -15.63 6.94
CA ILE A 106 3.36 -15.99 6.51
C ILE A 106 2.98 -15.27 5.23
N ASN A 107 2.22 -15.94 4.36
CA ASN A 107 1.54 -15.30 3.24
C ASN A 107 0.17 -14.77 3.70
N TYR A 108 0.14 -13.56 4.22
CA TYR A 108 -1.13 -12.97 4.71
C TYR A 108 -2.17 -12.74 3.60
N LYS A 109 -1.77 -12.67 2.33
CA LYS A 109 -2.71 -12.55 1.18
C LYS A 109 -3.52 -13.83 0.98
N ASP A 110 -2.88 -14.98 1.23
CA ASP A 110 -3.53 -16.31 1.21
C ASP A 110 -3.35 -17.00 2.57
N SER A 111 -4.25 -16.66 3.49
CA SER A 111 -4.21 -17.20 4.86
C SER A 111 -4.47 -18.70 4.94
N LYS A 112 -5.03 -19.31 3.86
CA LYS A 112 -5.29 -20.77 3.83
C LYS A 112 -4.03 -21.59 3.57
N SER A 113 -3.01 -20.99 2.98
CA SER A 113 -1.74 -21.66 2.69
C SER A 113 -0.83 -21.84 3.90
N THR A 114 -1.12 -21.18 5.02
CA THR A 114 -0.30 -21.18 6.24
C THR A 114 -1.05 -21.84 7.41
N LEU A 115 -0.34 -22.68 8.15
CA LEU A 115 -0.88 -23.37 9.32
C LEU A 115 -1.34 -22.38 10.40
N LEU A 116 -2.35 -22.77 11.18
CA LEU A 116 -2.97 -21.90 12.18
C LEU A 116 -1.99 -21.49 13.29
N ASP A 117 -1.16 -22.40 13.77
CA ASP A 117 -0.14 -22.12 14.80
C ASP A 117 0.85 -21.07 14.34
N THR A 118 1.34 -21.16 13.11
CA THR A 118 2.22 -20.15 12.50
C THR A 118 1.51 -18.81 12.39
N ARG A 119 0.24 -18.79 11.96
CA ARG A 119 -0.57 -17.56 11.88
C ARG A 119 -0.80 -16.94 13.26
N LEU A 120 -0.95 -17.75 14.31
CA LEU A 120 -1.12 -17.24 15.68
C LEU A 120 0.18 -16.63 16.20
N ASN A 121 1.35 -17.25 15.93
CA ASN A 121 2.66 -16.73 16.31
C ASN A 121 2.98 -15.39 15.62
N TYR A 122 2.51 -15.22 14.38
CA TYR A 122 2.69 -14.00 13.58
C TYR A 122 1.38 -13.23 13.39
N ARG A 123 0.56 -13.15 14.42
CA ARG A 123 -0.80 -12.57 14.37
C ARG A 123 -0.82 -11.15 13.81
N PHE A 124 0.16 -10.34 14.12
CA PHE A 124 0.31 -8.98 13.61
C PHE A 124 0.46 -8.91 12.07
N LEU A 125 1.01 -9.94 11.44
CA LEU A 125 1.02 -10.07 9.98
C LEU A 125 -0.28 -10.65 9.45
N ASP A 126 -0.83 -11.66 10.10
CA ASP A 126 -2.09 -12.31 9.71
C ASP A 126 -3.26 -11.30 9.66
N LEU A 127 -3.28 -10.33 10.57
CA LEU A 127 -4.28 -9.24 10.61
C LEU A 127 -4.12 -8.19 9.50
N ARG A 128 -3.07 -8.26 8.68
CA ARG A 128 -2.98 -7.48 7.43
C ARG A 128 -3.92 -8.00 6.35
N ASN A 129 -4.39 -9.23 6.47
CA ASN A 129 -5.47 -9.74 5.63
C ASN A 129 -6.81 -9.11 6.05
N GLU A 130 -7.46 -8.45 5.10
CA GLU A 130 -8.71 -7.71 5.35
C GLU A 130 -9.84 -8.60 5.88
N LYS A 131 -9.92 -9.86 5.41
CA LYS A 131 -10.94 -10.84 5.88
C LYS A 131 -10.69 -11.23 7.34
N ASN A 132 -9.43 -11.46 7.73
CA ASN A 132 -9.09 -11.81 9.09
C ASN A 132 -9.32 -10.62 10.04
N LEU A 133 -8.97 -9.42 9.60
CA LEU A 133 -9.22 -8.19 10.36
C LEU A 133 -10.72 -7.89 10.50
N LEU A 134 -11.53 -8.18 9.47
CA LEU A 134 -12.97 -7.95 9.48
C LEU A 134 -13.66 -8.66 10.66
N MET A 135 -13.28 -9.90 10.97
CA MET A 135 -13.83 -10.65 12.09
C MET A 135 -13.68 -9.88 13.41
N PHE A 136 -12.52 -9.30 13.68
CA PHE A 136 -12.28 -8.52 14.90
C PHE A 136 -13.03 -7.18 14.88
N LYS A 137 -13.17 -6.54 13.72
CA LYS A 137 -14.00 -5.33 13.59
C LYS A 137 -15.46 -5.59 13.92
N VAL A 138 -16.01 -6.72 13.42
CA VAL A 138 -17.39 -7.13 13.75
C VAL A 138 -17.55 -7.42 15.24
N GLN A 139 -16.62 -8.16 15.85
CA GLN A 139 -16.64 -8.42 17.27
C GLN A 139 -16.60 -7.12 18.09
N THR A 140 -15.75 -6.18 17.72
CA THR A 140 -15.66 -4.88 18.38
C THR A 140 -16.98 -4.11 18.28
N CYS A 141 -17.60 -4.10 17.10
CA CYS A 141 -18.91 -3.46 16.88
C CYS A 141 -20.00 -4.06 17.77
N LEU A 142 -20.07 -5.40 17.84
CA LEU A 142 -21.04 -6.11 18.71
C LEU A 142 -20.83 -5.80 20.18
N ILE A 143 -19.58 -5.83 20.66
CA ILE A 143 -19.26 -5.51 22.06
C ILE A 143 -19.65 -4.07 22.40
N ASN A 144 -19.39 -3.12 21.50
CA ASN A 144 -19.77 -1.73 21.73
C ASN A 144 -21.29 -1.56 21.78
N ALA A 145 -22.04 -2.19 20.86
CA ALA A 145 -23.51 -2.17 20.87
C ALA A 145 -24.14 -2.84 22.10
N MET A 146 -23.44 -3.77 22.76
CA MET A 146 -23.90 -4.38 24.01
C MET A 146 -23.64 -3.49 25.24
N ARG A 147 -22.74 -2.49 25.12
CA ARG A 147 -22.39 -1.58 26.22
C ARG A 147 -23.19 -0.28 26.24
N GLU A 148 -23.82 0.07 25.11
CA GLU A 148 -24.77 1.19 25.00
C GLU A 148 -26.15 0.82 25.56
#